data_1aeae7d97f5b0edd04de0a89e1dca064
#
_entry.id   1aeae7d97f5b0edd04de0a89e1dca064
#
_cell.length_a   1.000
_cell.length_b   1.000
_cell.length_c   1.000
_cell.angle_alpha   90.00
_cell.angle_beta   90.00
_cell.angle_gamma   90.00
#
_symmetry.space_group_name_H-M   'P 1'
#
loop_
_entity.id
_entity.type
_entity.pdbx_description
1 polymer ?
#
loop_
_entity_poly.entity_id
_entity_poly.type
_entity_poly.pdbx_seq_one_letter_code
_entity_poly.pdbx_strand_id
1 'polypeptide(L)' 'MDSTSIGMTVALVILVAMSAYFSAT' A
#
# COMPACT_ATOMS: atom_id res chain seq x y z
N MET A 1 12.41 -1.85 13.05
CA MET A 1 11.03 -1.51 12.67
C MET A 1 10.08 -2.06 13.71
N ASP A 2 9.09 -1.30 14.06
CA ASP A 2 8.08 -1.77 15.02
C ASP A 2 6.80 -2.20 14.28
N SER A 3 5.85 -2.74 15.03
CA SER A 3 4.61 -3.26 14.46
C SER A 3 3.79 -2.16 13.75
N THR A 4 3.81 -0.96 14.29
CA THR A 4 3.10 0.17 13.70
C THR A 4 3.67 0.57 12.35
N SER A 5 5.00 0.59 12.26
CA SER A 5 5.68 0.91 10.99
C SER A 5 5.35 -0.10 9.91
N ILE A 6 5.29 -1.38 10.27
CA ILE A 6 4.97 -2.44 9.32
C ILE A 6 3.55 -2.23 8.77
N GLY A 7 2.60 -1.91 9.64
CA GLY A 7 1.23 -1.68 9.22
C GLY A 7 1.10 -0.51 8.26
N MET A 8 1.79 0.58 8.56
CA MET A 8 1.78 1.75 7.68
C MET A 8 2.38 1.45 6.32
N THR A 9 3.48 0.71 6.28
CA THR A 9 4.13 0.34 5.03
C THR A 9 3.23 -0.54 4.17
N VAL A 10 2.57 -1.51 4.79
CA VAL A 10 1.66 -2.39 4.08
C VAL A 10 0.48 -1.60 3.50
N ALA A 11 -0.07 -0.67 4.27
CA ALA A 11 -1.16 0.17 3.79
C ALA A 11 -0.76 0.99 2.57
N LEU A 12 0.45 1.55 2.59
CA LEU A 12 0.96 2.32 1.46
C LEU A 12 1.10 1.45 0.21
N VAL A 13 1.61 0.26 0.35
CA VAL A 13 1.78 -0.67 -0.78
C VAL A 13 0.42 -1.04 -1.37
N ILE A 14 -0.55 -1.30 -0.52
CA ILE A 14 -1.90 -1.66 -0.97
C ILE A 14 -2.54 -0.48 -1.73
N LEU A 15 -2.40 0.74 -1.21
CA LEU A 15 -2.95 1.92 -1.87
C LEU A 15 -2.34 2.13 -3.26
N VAL A 16 -1.03 1.98 -3.37
CA VAL A 16 -0.34 2.12 -4.65
C VAL A 16 -0.77 1.03 -5.62
N ALA A 17 -0.88 -0.20 -5.14
CA ALA A 17 -1.28 -1.33 -5.98
C ALA A 17 -2.70 -1.14 -6.53
N MET A 18 -3.63 -0.72 -5.68
CA MET A 18 -5.01 -0.46 -6.12
C MET A 18 -5.08 0.71 -7.09
N SER A 19 -4.32 1.75 -6.83
CA SER A 19 -4.26 2.91 -7.73
C SER A 19 -3.75 2.50 -9.11
N ALA A 20 -2.70 1.69 -9.15
CA ALA A 20 -2.14 1.20 -10.41
C ALA A 20 -3.14 0.31 -11.15
N TYR A 21 -3.87 -0.52 -10.42
CA TYR A 21 -4.89 -1.38 -11.02
C TYR A 21 -5.98 -0.55 -11.71
N PHE A 22 -6.48 0.45 -11.03
CA PHE A 22 -7.51 1.33 -11.59
C PHE A 22 -6.99 2.13 -12.77
N SER A 23 -5.74 2.57 -12.69
CA SER A 23 -5.13 3.36 -13.75
C SER A 23 -4.88 2.51 -15.01
N ALA A 24 -4.61 1.23 -14.83
CA ALA A 24 -4.36 0.33 -15.95
C ALA A 24 -5.64 -0.06 -16.70
N THR A 25 -6.77 0.02 -16.02
CA THR A 25 -8.07 -0.28 -16.61
C THR A 25 -8.68 0.97 -17.22
#